data_50ab5a57468b59d65ac06e30912955cf
#
_entry.id   50ab5a57468b59d65ac06e30912955cf
#
_cell.length_a   1.000
_cell.length_b   1.000
_cell.length_c   1.000
_cell.angle_alpha   90.00
_cell.angle_beta   90.00
_cell.angle_gamma   90.00
#
_symmetry.space_group_name_H-M   'P 1'
#
loop_
_entity.id
_entity.type
_entity.pdbx_description
1 polymer ?
#
loop_
_entity_poly.entity_id
_entity_poly.type
_entity_poly.pdbx_seq_one_letter_code
_entity_poly.pdbx_strand_id
1 'polypeptide(L)'
;MPSAFEPIREKMTQILLVTPEEDMYANVLDLLLGVFESEFGYFGYISQEGHLVCPSMTRNIFPQCQVADKDIVFRREIWGGLWGRILHEGRSLIKNDTHRVPEGHLPIGRSFGSPILYRSQLIGQFHFANRARDYEQSDVELLEQICNFVAPVLNARLRHDEEQRARGLVEEELRNANLRLTEKVEELERVNQALIDREERMIELKAEIARLRRT
;
A
#
# COMPACT_ATOMS: atom_id res chain seq x y z
N MET A 1 -7.64 35.20 15.22
CA MET A 1 -7.40 35.11 13.75
C MET A 1 -7.78 33.73 13.29
N PRO A 2 -8.45 33.54 12.14
CA PRO A 2 -8.69 32.21 11.65
C PRO A 2 -7.36 31.49 11.45
N SER A 3 -7.31 30.24 11.91
CA SER A 3 -6.11 29.40 11.78
C SER A 3 -5.76 29.21 10.29
N ALA A 4 -4.50 29.31 9.93
CA ALA A 4 -4.02 29.03 8.57
C ALA A 4 -4.39 27.62 8.10
N PHE A 5 -4.67 26.74 9.03
CA PHE A 5 -5.07 25.35 8.78
C PHE A 5 -6.51 25.21 8.25
N GLU A 6 -7.46 26.08 8.65
CA GLU A 6 -8.88 25.90 8.33
C GLU A 6 -9.20 25.83 6.83
N PRO A 7 -8.69 26.75 5.95
CA PRO A 7 -8.92 26.65 4.51
C PRO A 7 -8.23 25.45 3.88
N ILE A 8 -7.13 24.97 4.45
CA ILE A 8 -6.43 23.76 3.99
C ILE A 8 -7.25 22.53 4.34
N ARG A 9 -7.76 22.47 5.57
CA ARG A 9 -8.63 21.40 6.06
C ARG A 9 -9.84 21.19 5.16
N GLU A 10 -10.50 22.26 4.75
CA GLU A 10 -11.68 22.17 3.88
C GLU A 10 -11.33 21.55 2.54
N LYS A 11 -10.27 22.00 1.87
CA LYS A 11 -9.80 21.44 0.61
C LYS A 11 -9.36 19.98 0.74
N MET A 12 -8.62 19.67 1.81
CA MET A 12 -8.19 18.30 2.09
C MET A 12 -9.37 17.37 2.34
N THR A 13 -10.40 17.85 3.05
CA THR A 13 -11.63 17.06 3.27
C THR A 13 -12.26 16.66 1.93
N GLN A 14 -12.37 17.59 0.99
CA GLN A 14 -12.89 17.30 -0.35
C GLN A 14 -12.04 16.25 -1.07
N ILE A 15 -10.72 16.41 -1.07
CA ILE A 15 -9.81 15.44 -1.70
C ILE A 15 -9.98 14.06 -1.06
N LEU A 16 -9.93 13.98 0.26
CA LEU A 16 -9.98 12.72 0.99
C LEU A 16 -11.32 11.97 0.87
N LEU A 17 -12.44 12.67 0.66
CA LEU A 17 -13.76 12.07 0.58
C LEU A 17 -14.21 11.74 -0.86
N VAL A 18 -13.77 12.52 -1.84
CA VAL A 18 -14.33 12.47 -3.21
C VAL A 18 -13.35 11.88 -4.22
N THR A 19 -12.04 12.01 -3.99
CA THR A 19 -11.04 11.57 -4.95
C THR A 19 -10.83 10.05 -4.92
N PRO A 20 -10.78 9.37 -6.08
CA PRO A 20 -10.37 7.98 -6.16
C PRO A 20 -9.01 7.75 -5.48
N GLU A 21 -8.80 6.55 -4.96
CA GLU A 21 -7.63 6.24 -4.15
C GLU A 21 -6.32 6.46 -4.87
N GLU A 22 -6.26 6.08 -6.15
CA GLU A 22 -5.09 6.22 -7.02
C GLU A 22 -4.62 7.68 -7.19
N ASP A 23 -5.54 8.65 -7.10
CA ASP A 23 -5.26 10.08 -7.26
C ASP A 23 -5.16 10.84 -5.93
N MET A 24 -5.64 10.26 -4.84
CA MET A 24 -5.71 10.94 -3.54
C MET A 24 -4.35 11.41 -3.05
N TYR A 25 -3.33 10.54 -3.11
CA TYR A 25 -1.97 10.88 -2.68
C TYR A 25 -1.38 12.02 -3.51
N ALA A 26 -1.62 12.00 -4.84
CA ALA A 26 -1.18 13.06 -5.74
C ALA A 26 -1.85 14.39 -5.43
N ASN A 27 -3.17 14.39 -5.30
CA ASN A 27 -3.95 15.61 -5.08
C ASN A 27 -3.66 16.24 -3.71
N VAL A 28 -3.46 15.42 -2.66
CA VAL A 28 -3.02 15.92 -1.35
C VAL A 28 -1.62 16.52 -1.44
N LEU A 29 -0.70 15.84 -2.12
CA LEU A 29 0.67 16.33 -2.30
C LEU A 29 0.68 17.65 -3.07
N ASP A 30 -0.04 17.78 -4.18
CA ASP A 30 -0.10 18.98 -5.01
C ASP A 30 -0.68 20.17 -4.23
N LEU A 31 -1.73 19.95 -3.44
CA LEU A 31 -2.26 20.97 -2.54
C LEU A 31 -1.19 21.47 -1.56
N LEU A 32 -0.47 20.56 -0.92
CA LEU A 32 0.51 20.89 0.11
C LEU A 32 1.81 21.46 -0.46
N LEU A 33 2.23 21.08 -1.65
CA LEU A 33 3.33 21.74 -2.37
C LEU A 33 3.04 23.22 -2.57
N GLY A 34 1.79 23.57 -2.94
CA GLY A 34 1.35 24.97 -3.05
C GLY A 34 1.33 25.68 -1.70
N VAL A 35 0.84 25.03 -0.64
CA VAL A 35 0.78 25.60 0.72
C VAL A 35 2.17 25.93 1.25
N PHE A 36 3.12 25.03 1.09
CA PHE A 36 4.50 25.19 1.58
C PHE A 36 5.45 25.81 0.55
N GLU A 37 4.94 26.24 -0.62
CA GLU A 37 5.74 26.85 -1.68
C GLU A 37 6.96 25.99 -2.06
N SER A 38 6.80 24.67 -2.02
CA SER A 38 7.87 23.71 -2.21
C SER A 38 7.90 23.18 -3.63
N GLU A 39 9.10 23.04 -4.18
CA GLU A 39 9.30 22.52 -5.54
C GLU A 39 9.11 21.00 -5.58
N PHE A 40 9.57 20.32 -4.51
CA PHE A 40 9.58 18.88 -4.39
C PHE A 40 8.91 18.41 -3.11
N GLY A 41 8.37 17.22 -3.17
CA GLY A 41 7.83 16.57 -2.01
C GLY A 41 7.31 15.18 -2.28
N TYR A 42 6.94 14.50 -1.22
CA TYR A 42 6.17 13.27 -1.28
C TYR A 42 5.22 13.14 -0.10
N PHE A 43 4.17 12.37 -0.33
CA PHE A 43 3.26 11.84 0.66
C PHE A 43 3.39 10.32 0.61
N GLY A 44 3.90 9.72 1.68
CA GLY A 44 4.10 8.27 1.76
C GLY A 44 3.42 7.66 2.97
N TYR A 45 3.15 6.36 2.88
CA TYR A 45 2.63 5.55 3.97
C TYR A 45 3.60 4.42 4.33
N ILE A 46 3.45 3.85 5.52
CA ILE A 46 4.24 2.69 5.97
C ILE A 46 3.45 1.42 5.65
N SER A 47 4.06 0.52 4.86
CA SER A 47 3.50 -0.79 4.53
C SER A 47 3.53 -1.74 5.73
N GLN A 48 2.87 -2.91 5.61
CA GLN A 48 2.90 -3.97 6.63
C GLN A 48 4.31 -4.49 6.91
N GLU A 49 5.15 -4.54 5.87
CA GLU A 49 6.56 -4.94 5.96
C GLU A 49 7.42 -3.84 6.62
N GLY A 50 6.83 -2.70 6.96
CA GLY A 50 7.52 -1.58 7.59
C GLY A 50 8.33 -0.71 6.62
N HIS A 51 8.03 -0.76 5.32
CA HIS A 51 8.67 0.05 4.29
C HIS A 51 7.89 1.34 4.03
N LEU A 52 8.57 2.42 3.68
CA LEU A 52 7.91 3.64 3.22
C LEU A 52 7.52 3.47 1.75
N VAL A 53 6.25 3.62 1.45
CA VAL A 53 5.71 3.59 0.07
C VAL A 53 5.23 4.97 -0.29
N CYS A 54 5.71 5.53 -1.42
CA CYS A 54 5.38 6.87 -1.90
C CYS A 54 4.63 6.78 -3.24
N PRO A 55 3.31 6.56 -3.25
CA PRO A 55 2.53 6.38 -4.48
C PRO A 55 2.56 7.61 -5.38
N SER A 56 2.78 8.77 -4.79
CA SER A 56 2.76 10.03 -5.50
C SER A 56 3.95 10.89 -5.08
N MET A 57 5.05 10.75 -5.79
CA MET A 57 6.15 11.70 -5.73
C MET A 57 5.92 12.79 -6.77
N THR A 58 6.58 13.94 -6.62
CA THR A 58 6.45 15.05 -7.57
C THR A 58 6.82 14.59 -8.98
N ARG A 59 5.82 14.30 -9.79
CA ARG A 59 5.96 13.63 -11.10
C ARG A 59 6.85 14.40 -12.08
N ASN A 60 6.85 15.71 -12.00
CA ASN A 60 7.63 16.59 -12.90
C ASN A 60 9.16 16.46 -12.72
N ILE A 61 9.59 15.75 -11.69
CA ILE A 61 10.99 15.63 -11.27
C ILE A 61 11.58 14.30 -11.67
N PHE A 62 10.75 13.27 -11.80
CA PHE A 62 11.20 11.96 -12.26
C PHE A 62 12.01 11.99 -13.55
N PRO A 63 11.66 12.80 -14.59
CA PRO A 63 12.47 12.92 -15.81
C PRO A 63 13.85 13.55 -15.58
N GLN A 64 13.98 14.42 -14.59
CA GLN A 64 15.22 15.14 -14.28
C GLN A 64 16.13 14.37 -13.33
N CYS A 65 15.59 13.46 -12.54
CA CYS A 65 16.33 12.61 -11.63
C CYS A 65 16.98 11.45 -12.41
N GLN A 66 18.30 11.31 -12.33
CA GLN A 66 19.08 10.27 -13.02
C GLN A 66 19.46 9.09 -12.10
N VAL A 67 18.89 9.01 -10.92
CA VAL A 67 19.09 7.87 -10.04
C VAL A 67 18.62 6.60 -10.73
N ALA A 68 19.46 5.56 -10.74
CA ALA A 68 19.08 4.24 -11.23
C ALA A 68 18.01 3.64 -10.30
N ASP A 69 17.13 2.79 -10.85
CA ASP A 69 16.12 2.05 -10.09
C ASP A 69 15.20 2.96 -9.24
N LYS A 70 14.51 3.89 -9.91
CA LYS A 70 13.50 4.74 -9.28
C LYS A 70 12.35 3.88 -8.77
N ASP A 71 12.36 3.57 -7.49
CA ASP A 71 11.30 2.84 -6.82
C ASP A 71 10.41 3.81 -6.02
N ILE A 72 9.16 3.43 -5.85
CA ILE A 72 8.23 4.08 -4.92
C ILE A 72 8.29 3.46 -3.52
N VAL A 73 8.98 2.32 -3.37
CA VAL A 73 9.12 1.57 -2.11
C VAL A 73 10.52 1.76 -1.55
N PHE A 74 10.62 2.45 -0.42
CA PHE A 74 11.86 2.68 0.29
C PHE A 74 11.96 1.74 1.49
N ARG A 75 12.78 0.71 1.34
CA ARG A 75 13.01 -0.29 2.39
C ARG A 75 13.57 0.37 3.64
N ARG A 76 13.19 -0.13 4.81
CA ARG A 76 13.58 0.47 6.10
C ARG A 76 15.09 0.56 6.29
N GLU A 77 15.83 -0.39 5.74
CA GLU A 77 17.29 -0.48 5.83
C GLU A 77 18.03 0.68 5.12
N ILE A 78 17.36 1.31 4.15
CA ILE A 78 17.93 2.45 3.40
C ILE A 78 17.44 3.82 3.92
N TRP A 79 16.64 3.85 4.99
CA TRP A 79 16.15 5.12 5.53
C TRP A 79 17.32 5.96 6.05
N GLY A 80 17.67 6.99 5.32
CA GLY A 80 18.81 7.87 5.59
C GLY A 80 18.48 9.34 5.40
N GLY A 81 19.49 10.18 5.64
CA GLY A 81 19.31 11.62 5.50
C GLY A 81 18.28 12.20 6.47
N LEU A 82 17.69 13.35 6.12
CA LEU A 82 16.70 14.01 6.96
C LEU A 82 15.39 13.22 7.01
N TRP A 83 14.92 12.75 5.86
CA TRP A 83 13.65 12.03 5.73
C TRP A 83 13.64 10.71 6.53
N GLY A 84 14.75 9.96 6.48
CA GLY A 84 14.88 8.73 7.25
C GLY A 84 14.95 9.00 8.76
N ARG A 85 15.59 10.09 9.18
CA ARG A 85 15.62 10.50 10.59
C ARG A 85 14.23 10.84 11.11
N ILE A 86 13.38 11.51 10.33
CA ILE A 86 12.00 11.79 10.70
C ILE A 86 11.24 10.50 11.02
N LEU A 87 11.42 9.47 10.19
CA LEU A 87 10.78 8.16 10.39
C LEU A 87 11.32 7.42 11.61
N HIS A 88 12.64 7.48 11.86
CA HIS A 88 13.27 6.81 13.00
C HIS A 88 12.99 7.51 14.33
N GLU A 89 13.02 8.85 14.33
CA GLU A 89 12.83 9.66 15.53
C GLU A 89 11.36 9.92 15.84
N GLY A 90 10.46 9.71 14.87
CA GLY A 90 9.01 9.95 15.01
C GLY A 90 8.67 11.41 15.30
N ARG A 91 9.48 12.36 14.83
CA ARG A 91 9.29 13.79 15.02
C ARG A 91 9.60 14.60 13.77
N SER A 92 9.01 15.77 13.67
CA SER A 92 9.24 16.73 12.59
C SER A 92 10.67 17.29 12.64
N LEU A 93 11.28 17.48 11.47
CA LEU A 93 12.62 18.04 11.34
C LEU A 93 12.66 19.05 10.19
N ILE A 94 13.47 20.10 10.38
CA ILE A 94 13.83 21.08 9.35
C ILE A 94 15.33 21.02 9.13
N LYS A 95 15.75 21.24 7.87
CA LYS A 95 17.12 21.53 7.51
C LYS A 95 17.14 22.52 6.33
N ASN A 96 17.68 23.69 6.56
CA ASN A 96 17.80 24.79 5.58
C ASN A 96 19.16 24.87 4.90
N ASP A 97 19.94 23.81 4.98
CA ASP A 97 21.25 23.67 4.34
C ASP A 97 21.21 22.61 3.26
N THR A 98 22.17 22.66 2.34
CA THR A 98 22.35 21.66 1.29
C THR A 98 22.46 20.24 1.86
N HIS A 99 21.72 19.34 1.25
CA HIS A 99 21.71 17.93 1.61
C HIS A 99 22.74 17.15 0.78
N ARG A 100 23.33 16.15 1.41
CA ARG A 100 24.06 15.14 0.67
C ARG A 100 23.06 14.16 0.08
N VAL A 101 23.02 14.11 -1.25
CA VAL A 101 22.13 13.24 -2.00
C VAL A 101 22.95 12.22 -2.80
N PRO A 102 22.37 11.09 -3.21
CA PRO A 102 23.02 10.14 -4.11
C PRO A 102 23.42 10.77 -5.45
N GLU A 103 24.39 10.18 -6.13
CA GLU A 103 24.78 10.60 -7.47
C GLU A 103 23.60 10.49 -8.44
N GLY A 104 23.42 11.51 -9.27
CA GLY A 104 22.28 11.58 -10.21
C GLY A 104 20.96 12.08 -9.57
N HIS A 105 20.91 12.26 -8.26
CA HIS A 105 19.76 12.85 -7.60
C HIS A 105 19.73 14.38 -7.80
N LEU A 106 18.52 14.93 -7.85
CA LEU A 106 18.34 16.39 -7.87
C LEU A 106 18.94 17.00 -6.60
N PRO A 107 19.57 18.19 -6.69
CA PRO A 107 20.11 18.86 -5.53
C PRO A 107 18.98 19.27 -4.57
N ILE A 108 19.15 18.97 -3.31
CA ILE A 108 18.26 19.39 -2.24
C ILE A 108 18.96 20.43 -1.38
N GLY A 109 18.49 21.66 -1.42
CA GLY A 109 19.01 22.78 -0.64
C GLY A 109 18.39 22.84 0.75
N ARG A 110 17.07 22.91 0.77
CA ARG A 110 16.27 23.02 1.99
C ARG A 110 15.25 21.91 2.00
N SER A 111 14.96 21.36 3.17
CA SER A 111 13.84 20.44 3.31
C SER A 111 13.30 20.39 4.73
N PHE A 112 12.06 19.97 4.85
CA PHE A 112 11.42 19.66 6.11
C PHE A 112 10.38 18.57 5.91
N GLY A 113 9.97 17.97 7.01
CA GLY A 113 8.92 16.95 6.97
C GLY A 113 8.42 16.59 8.35
N SER A 114 7.34 15.84 8.37
CA SER A 114 6.67 15.39 9.58
C SER A 114 6.21 13.94 9.42
N PRO A 115 6.37 13.11 10.47
CA PRO A 115 5.76 11.79 10.50
C PRO A 115 4.25 11.90 10.64
N ILE A 116 3.51 10.97 10.07
CA ILE A 116 2.10 10.81 10.32
C ILE A 116 1.94 9.71 11.37
N LEU A 117 1.47 10.10 12.54
CA LEU A 117 1.31 9.21 13.68
C LEU A 117 -0.18 9.00 13.96
N TYR A 118 -0.60 7.74 14.04
CA TYR A 118 -1.92 7.38 14.51
C TYR A 118 -1.80 6.58 15.81
N ARG A 119 -2.31 7.13 16.92
CA ARG A 119 -2.17 6.54 18.27
C ARG A 119 -0.72 6.16 18.60
N SER A 120 0.21 7.09 18.32
CA SER A 120 1.66 6.92 18.49
C SER A 120 2.32 5.88 17.57
N GLN A 121 1.58 5.27 16.65
CA GLN A 121 2.13 4.39 15.63
C GLN A 121 2.48 5.20 14.37
N LEU A 122 3.69 5.04 13.85
CA LEU A 122 4.10 5.62 12.58
C LEU A 122 3.36 4.92 11.43
N ILE A 123 2.57 5.68 10.67
CA ILE A 123 1.78 5.18 9.54
C ILE A 123 2.12 5.86 8.22
N GLY A 124 2.91 6.93 8.23
CA GLY A 124 3.28 7.65 7.01
C GLY A 124 4.17 8.84 7.28
N GLN A 125 4.41 9.63 6.23
CA GLN A 125 5.23 10.83 6.27
C GLN A 125 4.85 11.79 5.16
N PHE A 126 4.91 13.08 5.46
CA PHE A 126 5.09 14.15 4.47
C PHE A 126 6.52 14.66 4.51
N HIS A 127 7.08 14.92 3.34
CA HIS A 127 8.37 15.57 3.19
C HIS A 127 8.34 16.55 2.02
N PHE A 128 8.91 17.74 2.23
CA PHE A 128 8.95 18.83 1.26
C PHE A 128 10.36 19.38 1.12
N ALA A 129 10.69 19.88 -0.07
CA ALA A 129 12.02 20.41 -0.35
C ALA A 129 12.00 21.56 -1.36
N ASN A 130 13.10 22.32 -1.35
CA ASN A 130 13.46 23.36 -2.30
C ASN A 130 12.46 24.52 -2.38
N ARG A 131 12.02 25.02 -1.23
CA ARG A 131 11.38 26.34 -1.15
C ARG A 131 12.43 27.44 -1.35
N ALA A 132 12.04 28.57 -1.94
CA ALA A 132 12.94 29.70 -2.21
C ALA A 132 13.49 30.36 -0.92
N ARG A 133 12.73 30.32 0.17
CA ARG A 133 13.10 30.81 1.51
C ARG A 133 13.26 29.66 2.51
N ASP A 134 13.85 29.94 3.66
CA ASP A 134 13.99 28.93 4.72
C ASP A 134 12.62 28.46 5.23
N TYR A 135 12.53 27.19 5.61
CA TYR A 135 11.41 26.65 6.37
C TYR A 135 11.52 27.09 7.82
N GLU A 136 10.40 27.40 8.43
CA GLU A 136 10.30 27.93 9.78
C GLU A 136 9.54 26.98 10.71
N GLN A 137 9.59 27.24 12.01
CA GLN A 137 8.83 26.46 12.99
C GLN A 137 7.33 26.50 12.77
N SER A 138 6.82 27.64 12.27
CA SER A 138 5.42 27.78 11.88
C SER A 138 4.97 26.82 10.76
N ASP A 139 5.87 26.49 9.82
CA ASP A 139 5.63 25.48 8.76
C ASP A 139 5.48 24.08 9.37
N VAL A 140 6.33 23.77 10.37
CA VAL A 140 6.26 22.48 11.10
C VAL A 140 4.94 22.38 11.86
N GLU A 141 4.56 23.40 12.61
CA GLU A 141 3.32 23.44 13.39
C GLU A 141 2.09 23.24 12.50
N LEU A 142 2.09 23.87 11.33
CA LEU A 142 1.02 23.70 10.33
C LEU A 142 1.01 22.27 9.77
N LEU A 143 2.18 21.74 9.43
CA LEU A 143 2.29 20.38 8.88
C LEU A 143 1.88 19.32 9.92
N GLU A 144 2.23 19.51 11.19
CA GLU A 144 1.79 18.61 12.27
C GLU A 144 0.27 18.62 12.46
N GLN A 145 -0.38 19.79 12.34
CA GLN A 145 -1.85 19.85 12.32
C GLN A 145 -2.44 19.08 11.13
N ILE A 146 -1.82 19.20 9.95
CA ILE A 146 -2.20 18.46 8.76
C ILE A 146 -2.01 16.94 8.97
N CYS A 147 -0.86 16.53 9.49
CA CYS A 147 -0.59 15.12 9.81
C CYS A 147 -1.63 14.53 10.77
N ASN A 148 -1.95 15.26 11.84
CA ASN A 148 -2.97 14.85 12.81
C ASN A 148 -4.37 14.73 12.18
N PHE A 149 -4.70 15.61 11.24
CA PHE A 149 -5.96 15.55 10.51
C PHE A 149 -6.03 14.38 9.53
N VAL A 150 -4.94 14.09 8.82
CA VAL A 150 -4.87 13.02 7.81
C VAL A 150 -4.78 11.63 8.46
N ALA A 151 -4.14 11.52 9.62
CA ALA A 151 -3.81 10.24 10.25
C ALA A 151 -5.00 9.28 10.41
N PRO A 152 -6.20 9.68 10.89
CA PRO A 152 -7.34 8.77 11.00
C PRO A 152 -7.80 8.23 9.64
N VAL A 153 -7.84 9.09 8.62
CA VAL A 153 -8.28 8.71 7.27
C VAL A 153 -7.27 7.79 6.61
N LEU A 154 -5.98 8.13 6.69
CA LEU A 154 -4.91 7.29 6.18
C LEU A 154 -4.93 5.91 6.86
N ASN A 155 -5.04 5.86 8.18
CA ASN A 155 -5.12 4.59 8.91
C ASN A 155 -6.34 3.76 8.51
N ALA A 156 -7.51 4.37 8.32
CA ALA A 156 -8.71 3.66 7.87
C ALA A 156 -8.52 3.06 6.46
N ARG A 157 -7.91 3.81 5.54
CA ARG A 157 -7.60 3.32 4.19
C ARG A 157 -6.61 2.17 4.22
N LEU A 158 -5.48 2.32 4.91
CA LEU A 158 -4.47 1.27 5.02
C LEU A 158 -5.06 -0.05 5.57
N ARG A 159 -5.95 0.04 6.57
CA ARG A 159 -6.66 -1.13 7.08
C ARG A 159 -7.63 -1.73 6.07
N HIS A 160 -8.36 -0.88 5.35
CA HIS A 160 -9.27 -1.37 4.33
C HIS A 160 -8.54 -2.14 3.23
N ASP A 161 -7.42 -1.60 2.75
CA ASP A 161 -6.59 -2.26 1.74
C ASP A 161 -6.03 -3.60 2.23
N GLU A 162 -5.63 -3.65 3.49
CA GLU A 162 -5.17 -4.84 4.16
C GLU A 162 -6.26 -5.91 4.21
N GLU A 163 -7.47 -5.54 4.63
CA GLU A 163 -8.63 -6.42 4.67
C GLU A 163 -9.02 -6.93 3.28
N GLN A 164 -8.99 -6.06 2.26
CA GLN A 164 -9.30 -6.45 0.88
C GLN A 164 -8.27 -7.42 0.32
N ARG A 165 -6.98 -7.20 0.56
CA ARG A 165 -5.92 -8.14 0.14
C ARG A 165 -6.05 -9.49 0.83
N ALA A 166 -6.26 -9.49 2.15
CA ALA A 166 -6.46 -10.72 2.91
C ALA A 166 -7.68 -11.50 2.43
N ARG A 167 -8.79 -10.80 2.16
CA ARG A 167 -10.01 -11.39 1.60
C ARG A 167 -9.76 -12.02 0.22
N GLY A 168 -9.04 -11.32 -0.67
CA GLY A 168 -8.70 -11.84 -1.99
C GLY A 168 -7.89 -13.13 -1.94
N LEU A 169 -6.92 -13.22 -1.02
CA LEU A 169 -6.13 -14.44 -0.81
C LEU A 169 -7.00 -15.61 -0.34
N VAL A 170 -7.90 -15.38 0.62
CA VAL A 170 -8.83 -16.42 1.12
C VAL A 170 -9.79 -16.89 0.03
N GLU A 171 -10.32 -15.97 -0.78
CA GLU A 171 -11.20 -16.31 -1.91
C GLU A 171 -10.46 -17.14 -2.97
N GLU A 172 -9.20 -16.86 -3.25
CA GLU A 172 -8.37 -17.64 -4.16
C GLU A 172 -8.08 -19.04 -3.61
N GLU A 173 -7.72 -19.16 -2.33
CA GLU A 173 -7.52 -20.46 -1.68
C GLU A 173 -8.79 -21.30 -1.69
N LEU A 174 -9.95 -20.71 -1.38
CA LEU A 174 -11.24 -21.38 -1.41
C LEU A 174 -11.59 -21.87 -2.82
N ARG A 175 -11.36 -21.05 -3.84
CA ARG A 175 -11.55 -21.43 -5.23
C ARG A 175 -10.69 -22.63 -5.62
N ASN A 176 -9.42 -22.61 -5.24
CA ASN A 176 -8.49 -23.71 -5.52
C ASN A 176 -8.87 -25.00 -4.78
N ALA A 177 -9.34 -24.88 -3.53
CA ALA A 177 -9.84 -26.02 -2.75
C ALA A 177 -11.10 -26.65 -3.40
N ASN A 178 -12.04 -25.82 -3.85
CA ASN A 178 -13.25 -26.27 -4.53
C ASN A 178 -12.95 -27.00 -5.85
N LEU A 179 -12.00 -26.49 -6.64
CA LEU A 179 -11.56 -27.17 -7.86
C LEU A 179 -11.00 -28.57 -7.57
N ARG A 180 -10.13 -28.69 -6.56
CA ARG A 180 -9.58 -29.98 -6.14
C ARG A 180 -10.64 -30.94 -5.63
N LEU A 181 -11.66 -30.43 -4.89
CA LEU A 181 -12.78 -31.24 -4.44
C LEU A 181 -13.61 -31.76 -5.61
N THR A 182 -13.90 -30.91 -6.59
CA THR A 182 -14.63 -31.32 -7.80
C THR A 182 -13.91 -32.43 -8.55
N GLU A 183 -12.61 -32.28 -8.78
CA GLU A 183 -11.77 -33.32 -9.42
C GLU A 183 -11.81 -34.65 -8.64
N LYS A 184 -11.76 -34.57 -7.29
CA LYS A 184 -11.83 -35.77 -6.44
C LYS A 184 -13.20 -36.44 -6.47
N VAL A 185 -14.28 -35.65 -6.49
CA VAL A 185 -15.65 -36.20 -6.64
C VAL A 185 -15.78 -36.93 -7.98
N GLU A 186 -15.36 -36.33 -9.08
CA GLU A 186 -15.38 -36.97 -10.40
C GLU A 186 -14.53 -38.25 -10.48
N GLU A 187 -13.38 -38.26 -9.80
CA GLU A 187 -12.52 -39.44 -9.70
C GLU A 187 -13.24 -40.59 -8.94
N LEU A 188 -13.86 -40.24 -7.78
CA LEU A 188 -14.60 -41.20 -6.98
C LEU A 188 -15.84 -41.73 -7.71
N GLU A 189 -16.56 -40.90 -8.42
CA GLU A 189 -17.72 -41.31 -9.23
C GLU A 189 -17.30 -42.33 -10.33
N ARG A 190 -16.19 -42.07 -11.02
CA ARG A 190 -15.65 -43.01 -12.01
C ARG A 190 -15.25 -44.36 -11.42
N VAL A 191 -14.58 -44.32 -10.23
CA VAL A 191 -14.22 -45.55 -9.53
C VAL A 191 -15.46 -46.33 -9.06
N ASN A 192 -16.45 -45.61 -8.52
CA ASN A 192 -17.68 -46.23 -8.06
C ASN A 192 -18.47 -46.88 -9.21
N GLN A 193 -18.56 -46.20 -10.35
CA GLN A 193 -19.19 -46.76 -11.54
C GLN A 193 -18.46 -48.04 -12.02
N ALA A 194 -17.15 -48.05 -12.07
CA ALA A 194 -16.37 -49.22 -12.44
C ALA A 194 -16.54 -50.42 -11.47
N LEU A 195 -16.78 -50.13 -10.18
CA LEU A 195 -17.10 -51.17 -9.19
C LEU A 195 -18.49 -51.74 -9.40
N ILE A 196 -19.50 -50.92 -9.68
CA ILE A 196 -20.85 -51.35 -10.00
C ILE A 196 -20.84 -52.24 -11.25
N ASP A 197 -20.22 -51.77 -12.32
CA ASP A 197 -20.13 -52.54 -13.57
C ASP A 197 -19.43 -53.91 -13.36
N ARG A 198 -18.44 -53.96 -12.50
CA ARG A 198 -17.72 -55.21 -12.13
C ARG A 198 -18.63 -56.14 -11.32
N GLU A 199 -19.43 -55.62 -10.38
CA GLU A 199 -20.36 -56.43 -9.59
C GLU A 199 -21.47 -57.01 -10.49
N GLU A 200 -22.07 -56.23 -11.37
CA GLU A 200 -23.03 -56.70 -12.36
C GLU A 200 -22.47 -57.84 -13.22
N ARG A 201 -21.27 -57.65 -13.76
CA ARG A 201 -20.58 -58.66 -14.53
C ARG A 201 -20.34 -59.94 -13.72
N MET A 202 -19.98 -59.83 -12.46
CA MET A 202 -19.78 -60.99 -11.55
C MET A 202 -21.10 -61.75 -11.30
N ILE A 203 -22.24 -61.04 -11.22
CA ILE A 203 -23.56 -61.64 -11.06
C ILE A 203 -23.95 -62.39 -12.34
N GLU A 204 -23.75 -61.78 -13.50
CA GLU A 204 -23.99 -62.42 -14.80
C GLU A 204 -23.18 -63.73 -14.96
N LEU A 205 -21.88 -63.69 -14.71
CA LEU A 205 -21.00 -64.84 -14.79
C LEU A 205 -21.38 -65.94 -13.80
N LYS A 206 -21.79 -65.60 -12.59
CA LYS A 206 -22.29 -66.60 -11.61
C LYS A 206 -23.61 -67.28 -12.10
N ALA A 207 -24.51 -66.53 -12.69
CA ALA A 207 -25.74 -67.05 -13.27
C ALA A 207 -25.46 -67.99 -14.45
N GLU A 208 -24.51 -67.65 -15.31
CA GLU A 208 -24.10 -68.46 -16.46
C GLU A 208 -23.47 -69.79 -16.02
N ILE A 209 -22.55 -69.74 -15.04
CA ILE A 209 -21.94 -70.94 -14.45
C ILE A 209 -22.99 -71.85 -13.83
N ALA A 210 -23.99 -71.29 -13.11
CA ALA A 210 -25.06 -72.05 -12.52
C ALA A 210 -25.94 -72.72 -13.57
N ARG A 211 -26.14 -72.10 -14.72
CA ARG A 211 -26.88 -72.67 -15.88
C ARG A 211 -26.09 -73.80 -16.53
N LEU A 212 -24.79 -73.66 -16.74
CA LEU A 212 -23.94 -74.71 -17.36
C LEU A 212 -23.76 -75.92 -16.46
N ARG A 213 -23.87 -75.82 -15.14
CA ARG A 213 -23.79 -76.91 -14.18
C ARG A 213 -25.10 -77.74 -14.08
N ARG A 214 -26.17 -77.30 -14.65
CA ARG A 214 -27.46 -77.99 -14.67
C ARG A 214 -27.74 -78.76 -15.98
N THR A 215 -26.90 -78.60 -16.96
CA THR A 215 -26.85 -79.35 -18.22
C THR A 215 -25.86 -80.48 -18.09
#